data_56998d9dca78cc9d06534fbc72284bbf
#
_entry.id   56998d9dca78cc9d06534fbc72284bbf
#
_cell.length_a   1.000
_cell.length_b   1.000
_cell.length_c   1.000
_cell.angle_alpha   90.00
_cell.angle_beta   90.00
_cell.angle_gamma   90.00
#
_symmetry.space_group_name_H-M   'P 1'
#
loop_
_entity.id
_entity.type
_entity.pdbx_description
1 polymer ?
#
loop_
_entity_poly.entity_id
_entity_poly.type
_entity_poly.pdbx_seq_one_letter_code
_entity_poly.pdbx_strand_id
1 'polypeptide(L)'
;MSRFFVEEEAITGAHVYLEKPEDIKHLTKVLRGHVGDCVSVSDGTEWEYETEIEDIQETCVTLRIVDKQKFAREPETRVTLYQGIPKASKMETIIQKTVELGIDSIVPVFMERTVVVDKGQFGKKLSRWQKISDEAVKQCKRGVIPKVREPLKFPDMVHELETAYDLVICPYENEENRTIKDCLRGVASSGIKNGARVAVIIGPEGGFSENEIQMLSKIVIGREQMVADTDAPFENKVQIVTLGKTILRTETAGMAALAMIMYELEL
;
A
#
# COMPACT_ATOMS: atom_id res chain seq x y z
N MET A 1 -9.81 7.49 -20.01
CA MET A 1 -9.79 6.15 -20.59
C MET A 1 -9.96 5.17 -19.42
N SER A 2 -10.81 4.17 -19.56
CA SER A 2 -11.02 3.17 -18.49
C SER A 2 -9.88 2.15 -18.50
N ARG A 3 -9.44 1.71 -17.31
CA ARG A 3 -8.36 0.74 -17.15
C ARG A 3 -8.91 -0.59 -16.68
N PHE A 4 -8.46 -1.67 -17.30
CA PHE A 4 -8.74 -3.05 -16.89
C PHE A 4 -7.51 -3.66 -16.26
N PHE A 5 -7.69 -4.58 -15.31
CA PHE A 5 -6.62 -5.29 -14.66
C PHE A 5 -6.71 -6.77 -15.01
N VAL A 6 -5.62 -7.31 -15.53
CA VAL A 6 -5.53 -8.71 -15.95
C VAL A 6 -4.36 -9.40 -15.27
N GLU A 7 -4.43 -10.73 -15.17
CA GLU A 7 -3.31 -11.54 -14.77
C GLU A 7 -2.35 -11.72 -15.97
N GLU A 8 -1.09 -12.04 -15.71
CA GLU A 8 -0.06 -12.18 -16.76
C GLU A 8 -0.45 -13.21 -17.82
N GLU A 9 -1.14 -14.28 -17.42
CA GLU A 9 -1.60 -15.37 -18.30
C GLU A 9 -2.63 -14.91 -19.34
N ALA A 10 -3.34 -13.81 -19.06
CA ALA A 10 -4.28 -13.21 -20.01
C ALA A 10 -3.57 -12.41 -21.12
N ILE A 11 -2.25 -12.25 -21.04
CA ILE A 11 -1.44 -11.52 -22.02
C ILE A 11 -0.65 -12.53 -22.85
N THR A 12 -1.00 -12.69 -24.12
CA THR A 12 -0.36 -13.66 -25.00
C THR A 12 0.06 -13.00 -26.32
N GLY A 13 1.36 -12.92 -26.55
CA GLY A 13 1.91 -12.29 -27.76
C GLY A 13 1.51 -10.82 -27.89
N ALA A 14 0.75 -10.48 -28.93
CA ALA A 14 0.28 -9.13 -29.21
C ALA A 14 -1.15 -8.86 -28.68
N HIS A 15 -1.72 -9.76 -27.87
CA HIS A 15 -3.10 -9.67 -27.46
C HIS A 15 -3.28 -9.80 -25.94
N VAL A 16 -4.37 -9.21 -25.46
CA VAL A 16 -4.87 -9.35 -24.10
C VAL A 16 -6.28 -9.91 -24.19
N TYR A 17 -6.61 -10.88 -23.33
CA TYR A 17 -7.90 -11.53 -23.27
C TYR A 17 -8.64 -11.13 -21.99
N LEU A 18 -9.77 -10.44 -22.13
CA LEU A 18 -10.66 -10.15 -21.00
C LEU A 18 -11.70 -11.26 -20.90
N GLU A 19 -11.57 -12.13 -19.89
CA GLU A 19 -12.46 -13.27 -19.67
C GLU A 19 -13.33 -13.11 -18.41
N LYS A 20 -13.01 -12.12 -17.53
CA LYS A 20 -13.81 -11.85 -16.33
C LYS A 20 -15.17 -11.28 -16.73
N PRO A 21 -16.31 -11.94 -16.34
CA PRO A 21 -17.65 -11.49 -16.73
C PRO A 21 -17.96 -10.05 -16.34
N GLU A 22 -17.39 -9.58 -15.22
CA GLU A 22 -17.54 -8.22 -14.73
C GLU A 22 -16.85 -7.19 -15.64
N ASP A 23 -15.67 -7.52 -16.17
CA ASP A 23 -14.92 -6.65 -17.07
C ASP A 23 -15.57 -6.59 -18.45
N ILE A 24 -16.02 -7.74 -18.98
CA ILE A 24 -16.78 -7.82 -20.23
C ILE A 24 -18.06 -6.97 -20.12
N LYS A 25 -18.82 -7.14 -19.03
CA LYS A 25 -20.02 -6.35 -18.77
C LYS A 25 -19.72 -4.87 -18.63
N HIS A 26 -18.64 -4.51 -17.93
CA HIS A 26 -18.24 -3.13 -17.77
C HIS A 26 -17.91 -2.51 -19.14
N LEU A 27 -17.08 -3.19 -19.93
CA LEU A 27 -16.69 -2.71 -21.25
C LEU A 27 -17.88 -2.58 -22.20
N THR A 28 -18.74 -3.61 -22.30
CA THR A 28 -19.82 -3.64 -23.30
C THR A 28 -21.05 -2.84 -22.89
N LYS A 29 -21.47 -2.91 -21.59
CA LYS A 29 -22.73 -2.30 -21.15
C LYS A 29 -22.56 -0.93 -20.51
N VAL A 30 -21.45 -0.70 -19.79
CA VAL A 30 -21.20 0.57 -19.09
C VAL A 30 -20.47 1.54 -20.01
N LEU A 31 -19.35 1.10 -20.56
CA LEU A 31 -18.54 1.91 -21.48
C LEU A 31 -19.08 1.94 -22.90
N ARG A 32 -19.91 0.95 -23.25
CA ARG A 32 -20.47 0.78 -24.61
C ARG A 32 -19.37 0.71 -25.67
N GLY A 33 -18.31 -0.02 -25.37
CA GLY A 33 -17.15 -0.18 -26.26
C GLY A 33 -17.50 -0.95 -27.52
N HIS A 34 -16.88 -0.59 -28.62
CA HIS A 34 -17.00 -1.18 -29.93
C HIS A 34 -15.63 -1.62 -30.44
N VAL A 35 -15.60 -2.52 -31.41
CA VAL A 35 -14.38 -2.88 -32.13
C VAL A 35 -13.73 -1.62 -32.71
N GLY A 36 -12.42 -1.46 -32.49
CA GLY A 36 -11.65 -0.28 -32.86
C GLY A 36 -11.50 0.76 -31.73
N ASP A 37 -12.26 0.65 -30.63
CA ASP A 37 -12.08 1.55 -29.48
C ASP A 37 -10.82 1.20 -28.70
N CYS A 38 -10.14 2.25 -28.18
CA CYS A 38 -8.97 2.08 -27.35
C CYS A 38 -9.31 1.95 -25.86
N VAL A 39 -8.68 1.01 -25.19
CA VAL A 39 -8.77 0.80 -23.76
C VAL A 39 -7.38 0.61 -23.16
N SER A 40 -7.20 0.96 -21.89
CA SER A 40 -5.96 0.75 -21.17
C SER A 40 -6.05 -0.52 -20.33
N VAL A 41 -5.01 -1.32 -20.35
CA VAL A 41 -4.89 -2.56 -19.56
C VAL A 41 -3.63 -2.50 -18.71
N SER A 42 -3.71 -3.03 -17.50
CA SER A 42 -2.58 -3.19 -16.59
C SER A 42 -2.43 -4.65 -16.21
N ASP A 43 -1.18 -5.14 -16.11
CA ASP A 43 -0.88 -6.44 -15.52
C ASP A 43 -0.87 -6.42 -13.98
N GLY A 44 -1.12 -5.24 -13.40
CA GLY A 44 -1.15 -5.06 -11.95
C GLY A 44 0.21 -5.07 -11.26
N THR A 45 1.30 -5.23 -11.99
CA THR A 45 2.65 -5.39 -11.45
C THR A 45 3.66 -4.37 -11.98
N GLU A 46 3.86 -4.28 -13.28
CA GLU A 46 4.92 -3.45 -13.87
C GLU A 46 4.49 -2.71 -15.14
N TRP A 47 3.57 -3.28 -15.92
CA TRP A 47 3.30 -2.82 -17.28
C TRP A 47 1.88 -2.30 -17.50
N GLU A 48 1.79 -1.23 -18.27
CA GLU A 48 0.57 -0.67 -18.84
C GLU A 48 0.58 -0.89 -20.34
N TYR A 49 -0.56 -1.32 -20.86
CA TYR A 49 -0.79 -1.60 -22.27
C TYR A 49 -1.86 -0.67 -22.81
N GLU A 50 -1.55 0.06 -23.86
CA GLU A 50 -2.57 0.66 -24.70
C GLU A 50 -3.05 -0.39 -25.69
N THR A 51 -4.34 -0.65 -25.70
CA THR A 51 -4.93 -1.70 -26.52
C THR A 51 -6.11 -1.17 -27.33
N GLU A 52 -6.40 -1.85 -28.43
CA GLU A 52 -7.57 -1.63 -29.28
C GLU A 52 -8.46 -2.86 -29.26
N ILE A 53 -9.78 -2.70 -29.12
CA ILE A 53 -10.74 -3.79 -29.14
C ILE A 53 -10.76 -4.40 -30.54
N GLU A 54 -10.34 -5.66 -30.68
CA GLU A 54 -10.31 -6.39 -31.93
C GLU A 54 -11.55 -7.25 -32.13
N ASP A 55 -12.02 -7.92 -31.07
CA ASP A 55 -13.22 -8.76 -31.11
C ASP A 55 -13.97 -8.72 -29.77
N ILE A 56 -15.30 -8.83 -29.84
CA ILE A 56 -16.18 -8.88 -28.66
C ILE A 56 -17.07 -10.11 -28.76
N GLN A 57 -16.81 -11.09 -27.90
CA GLN A 57 -17.64 -12.28 -27.72
C GLN A 57 -18.34 -12.27 -26.37
N GLU A 58 -19.32 -13.14 -26.16
CA GLU A 58 -20.08 -13.20 -24.91
C GLU A 58 -19.23 -13.57 -23.69
N THR A 59 -18.19 -14.39 -23.88
CA THR A 59 -17.32 -14.93 -22.81
C THR A 59 -15.89 -14.38 -22.83
N CYS A 60 -15.50 -13.65 -23.89
CA CYS A 60 -14.15 -13.11 -24.02
C CYS A 60 -14.17 -11.85 -24.89
N VAL A 61 -13.35 -10.86 -24.52
CA VAL A 61 -13.01 -9.74 -25.39
C VAL A 61 -11.54 -9.81 -25.73
N THR A 62 -11.23 -9.80 -27.02
CA THR A 62 -9.84 -9.79 -27.52
C THR A 62 -9.41 -8.35 -27.75
N LEU A 63 -8.32 -7.97 -27.12
CA LEU A 63 -7.71 -6.67 -27.25
C LEU A 63 -6.34 -6.81 -27.91
N ARG A 64 -6.08 -6.07 -28.98
CA ARG A 64 -4.78 -6.01 -29.64
C ARG A 64 -3.90 -4.96 -28.94
N ILE A 65 -2.70 -5.31 -28.54
CA ILE A 65 -1.71 -4.40 -27.94
C ILE A 65 -1.22 -3.43 -29.03
N VAL A 66 -1.36 -2.15 -28.79
CA VAL A 66 -0.86 -1.06 -29.64
C VAL A 66 0.44 -0.52 -29.10
N ASP A 67 0.54 -0.36 -27.77
CA ASP A 67 1.75 0.11 -27.09
C ASP A 67 1.89 -0.54 -25.71
N LYS A 68 3.12 -0.58 -25.21
CA LYS A 68 3.48 -1.13 -23.91
C LYS A 68 4.46 -0.20 -23.21
N GLN A 69 4.15 0.23 -22.00
CA GLN A 69 5.05 1.08 -21.21
C GLN A 69 5.07 0.66 -19.74
N LYS A 70 6.16 0.96 -19.03
CA LYS A 70 6.17 0.84 -17.56
C LYS A 70 5.28 1.90 -16.94
N PHE A 71 4.75 1.61 -15.76
CA PHE A 71 3.95 2.58 -15.02
C PHE A 71 4.76 3.85 -14.74
N ALA A 72 4.33 4.95 -15.32
CA ALA A 72 4.96 6.26 -15.12
C ALA A 72 4.46 6.98 -13.84
N ARG A 73 3.51 6.40 -13.11
CA ARG A 73 2.79 7.06 -12.00
C ARG A 73 2.79 6.28 -10.69
N GLU A 74 3.54 5.16 -10.61
CA GLU A 74 3.67 4.44 -9.36
C GLU A 74 4.87 4.99 -8.57
N PRO A 75 4.71 5.19 -7.25
CA PRO A 75 5.84 5.57 -6.40
C PRO A 75 6.95 4.51 -6.46
N GLU A 76 8.19 4.95 -6.48
CA GLU A 76 9.36 4.05 -6.36
C GLU A 76 9.51 3.57 -4.91
N THR A 77 9.24 4.44 -3.94
CA THR A 77 9.23 4.11 -2.50
C THR A 77 8.02 3.24 -2.15
N ARG A 78 8.29 2.06 -1.62
CA ARG A 78 7.26 1.08 -1.28
C ARG A 78 6.90 1.18 0.20
N VAL A 79 5.74 1.77 0.49
CA VAL A 79 5.26 1.94 1.86
C VAL A 79 4.24 0.88 2.22
N THR A 80 4.51 0.10 3.26
CA THR A 80 3.56 -0.84 3.87
C THR A 80 2.97 -0.21 5.13
N LEU A 81 1.64 -0.17 5.22
CA LEU A 81 0.93 0.28 6.41
C LEU A 81 0.53 -0.91 7.29
N TYR A 82 1.14 -1.05 8.45
CA TYR A 82 0.69 -1.93 9.54
C TYR A 82 -0.34 -1.19 10.38
N GLN A 83 -1.60 -1.51 10.15
CA GLN A 83 -2.72 -0.81 10.77
C GLN A 83 -3.33 -1.64 11.90
N GLY A 84 -3.24 -1.15 13.13
CA GLY A 84 -4.05 -1.67 14.23
C GLY A 84 -5.52 -1.64 13.85
N ILE A 85 -6.19 -2.81 13.90
CA ILE A 85 -7.54 -2.98 13.37
C ILE A 85 -8.51 -2.05 14.10
N PRO A 86 -9.07 -1.04 13.43
CA PRO A 86 -9.99 -0.10 14.04
C PRO A 86 -11.41 -0.64 14.09
N LYS A 87 -12.27 0.02 14.88
CA LYS A 87 -13.70 -0.28 14.96
C LYS A 87 -14.45 0.16 13.70
N ALA A 88 -15.60 -0.45 13.50
CA ALA A 88 -16.57 -0.11 12.45
C ALA A 88 -15.96 -0.08 11.03
N SER A 89 -16.33 0.90 10.21
CA SER A 89 -15.91 1.06 8.81
C SER A 89 -14.64 1.88 8.61
N LYS A 90 -13.93 2.28 9.67
CA LYS A 90 -12.74 3.13 9.55
C LYS A 90 -11.64 2.51 8.69
N MET A 91 -11.48 1.18 8.75
CA MET A 91 -10.52 0.48 7.90
C MET A 91 -10.80 0.70 6.42
N GLU A 92 -12.05 0.81 6.02
CA GLU A 92 -12.45 1.07 4.63
C GLU A 92 -11.97 2.45 4.16
N THR A 93 -12.13 3.46 5.01
CA THR A 93 -11.62 4.82 4.75
C THR A 93 -10.09 4.85 4.68
N ILE A 94 -9.42 4.14 5.60
CA ILE A 94 -7.96 4.03 5.62
C ILE A 94 -7.49 3.43 4.28
N ILE A 95 -8.04 2.28 3.88
CA ILE A 95 -7.66 1.62 2.63
C ILE A 95 -7.88 2.55 1.44
N GLN A 96 -9.09 3.09 1.29
CA GLN A 96 -9.40 3.97 0.18
C GLN A 96 -8.40 5.12 0.07
N LYS A 97 -8.16 5.84 1.17
CA LYS A 97 -7.34 7.05 1.14
C LYS A 97 -5.85 6.78 1.05
N THR A 98 -5.36 5.70 1.66
CA THR A 98 -3.94 5.34 1.53
C THR A 98 -3.63 4.81 0.12
N VAL A 99 -4.57 4.12 -0.53
CA VAL A 99 -4.44 3.75 -1.95
C VAL A 99 -4.31 5.00 -2.83
N GLU A 100 -5.17 6.00 -2.64
CA GLU A 100 -5.08 7.28 -3.36
C GLU A 100 -3.72 7.99 -3.13
N LEU A 101 -3.12 7.83 -1.95
CA LEU A 101 -1.84 8.43 -1.56
C LEU A 101 -0.61 7.60 -1.96
N GLY A 102 -0.77 6.47 -2.65
CA GLY A 102 0.37 5.70 -3.17
C GLY A 102 0.85 4.54 -2.29
N ILE A 103 0.06 4.05 -1.33
CA ILE A 103 0.45 2.89 -0.50
C ILE A 103 0.78 1.66 -1.36
N ASP A 104 1.79 0.87 -0.97
CA ASP A 104 2.14 -0.40 -1.62
C ASP A 104 1.30 -1.56 -1.08
N SER A 105 1.18 -1.67 0.24
CA SER A 105 0.38 -2.73 0.86
C SER A 105 -0.13 -2.32 2.24
N ILE A 106 -1.19 -3.00 2.70
CA ILE A 106 -1.83 -2.75 3.99
C ILE A 106 -1.94 -4.06 4.75
N VAL A 107 -1.43 -4.09 5.98
CA VAL A 107 -1.45 -5.24 6.87
C VAL A 107 -2.28 -4.90 8.10
N PRO A 108 -3.47 -5.49 8.27
CA PRO A 108 -4.23 -5.35 9.51
C PRO A 108 -3.49 -6.05 10.65
N VAL A 109 -3.41 -5.43 11.83
CA VAL A 109 -2.70 -5.99 12.98
C VAL A 109 -3.61 -6.07 14.20
N PHE A 110 -3.64 -7.24 14.83
CA PHE A 110 -4.23 -7.42 16.16
C PHE A 110 -3.23 -6.94 17.22
N MET A 111 -3.53 -5.81 17.81
CA MET A 111 -2.75 -5.18 18.88
C MET A 111 -3.46 -5.36 20.23
N GLU A 112 -2.77 -5.12 21.33
CA GLU A 112 -3.28 -5.33 22.69
C GLU A 112 -4.60 -4.55 22.94
N ARG A 113 -4.67 -3.32 22.45
CA ARG A 113 -5.86 -2.46 22.59
C ARG A 113 -6.86 -2.56 21.43
N THR A 114 -6.73 -3.57 20.58
CA THR A 114 -7.69 -3.86 19.51
C THR A 114 -8.98 -4.42 20.12
N VAL A 115 -10.11 -3.76 19.88
CA VAL A 115 -11.42 -4.19 20.39
C VAL A 115 -12.10 -5.22 19.46
N VAL A 116 -11.68 -5.25 18.22
CA VAL A 116 -12.22 -6.17 17.21
C VAL A 116 -11.71 -7.59 17.48
N VAL A 117 -12.64 -8.52 17.65
CA VAL A 117 -12.33 -9.94 17.87
C VAL A 117 -12.51 -10.70 16.56
N ASP A 118 -11.56 -11.56 16.23
CA ASP A 118 -11.72 -12.51 15.14
C ASP A 118 -12.64 -13.66 15.58
N LYS A 119 -13.78 -13.76 14.90
CA LYS A 119 -14.77 -14.84 15.09
C LYS A 119 -14.73 -15.87 13.95
N GLY A 120 -13.59 -16.01 13.28
CA GLY A 120 -13.43 -16.92 12.12
C GLY A 120 -14.10 -16.41 10.83
N GLN A 121 -14.46 -15.13 10.76
CA GLN A 121 -15.11 -14.53 9.59
C GLN A 121 -14.24 -13.44 8.93
N PHE A 122 -12.95 -13.40 9.26
CA PHE A 122 -12.07 -12.35 8.77
C PHE A 122 -11.89 -12.38 7.25
N GLY A 123 -11.94 -13.56 6.62
CA GLY A 123 -11.85 -13.71 5.16
C GLY A 123 -12.91 -12.91 4.39
N LYS A 124 -14.14 -12.79 4.91
CA LYS A 124 -15.17 -11.94 4.30
C LYS A 124 -14.82 -10.44 4.38
N LYS A 125 -14.21 -10.03 5.50
CA LYS A 125 -13.75 -8.64 5.65
C LYS A 125 -12.60 -8.34 4.69
N LEU A 126 -11.63 -9.24 4.58
CA LEU A 126 -10.52 -9.10 3.65
C LEU A 126 -10.97 -8.97 2.21
N SER A 127 -11.86 -9.85 1.75
CA SER A 127 -12.43 -9.76 0.40
C SER A 127 -13.14 -8.42 0.16
N ARG A 128 -13.84 -7.89 1.18
CA ARG A 128 -14.47 -6.57 1.10
C ARG A 128 -13.43 -5.44 1.07
N TRP A 129 -12.40 -5.51 1.89
CA TRP A 129 -11.33 -4.54 1.96
C TRP A 129 -10.49 -4.51 0.68
N GLN A 130 -10.19 -5.69 0.11
CA GLN A 130 -9.52 -5.76 -1.18
C GLN A 130 -10.33 -5.10 -2.29
N LYS A 131 -11.65 -5.32 -2.35
CA LYS A 131 -12.53 -4.63 -3.33
C LYS A 131 -12.47 -3.10 -3.20
N ILE A 132 -12.34 -2.58 -1.98
CA ILE A 132 -12.20 -1.12 -1.77
C ILE A 132 -10.86 -0.62 -2.35
N SER A 133 -9.77 -1.39 -2.19
CA SER A 133 -8.50 -1.11 -2.84
C SER A 133 -8.62 -1.09 -4.36
N ASP A 134 -9.27 -2.12 -4.94
CA ASP A 134 -9.48 -2.24 -6.38
C ASP A 134 -10.28 -1.06 -6.95
N GLU A 135 -11.35 -0.63 -6.25
CA GLU A 135 -12.16 0.52 -6.65
C GLU A 135 -11.41 1.84 -6.54
N ALA A 136 -10.63 2.02 -5.46
CA ALA A 136 -9.80 3.21 -5.26
C ALA A 136 -8.75 3.34 -6.37
N VAL A 137 -8.09 2.25 -6.75
CA VAL A 137 -7.13 2.21 -7.86
C VAL A 137 -7.77 2.66 -9.18
N LYS A 138 -8.95 2.15 -9.49
CA LYS A 138 -9.70 2.55 -10.71
C LYS A 138 -9.97 4.06 -10.72
N GLN A 139 -10.31 4.63 -9.57
CA GLN A 139 -10.60 6.07 -9.44
C GLN A 139 -9.35 6.93 -9.56
N CYS A 140 -8.25 6.59 -8.85
CA CYS A 140 -7.01 7.38 -8.86
C CYS A 140 -6.07 7.04 -10.02
N LYS A 141 -6.44 6.09 -10.88
CA LYS A 141 -5.72 5.66 -12.09
C LYS A 141 -4.31 5.12 -11.81
N ARG A 142 -4.10 4.49 -10.68
CA ARG A 142 -2.87 3.73 -10.41
C ARG A 142 -2.77 2.52 -11.32
N GLY A 143 -1.55 2.05 -11.54
CA GLY A 143 -1.26 0.86 -12.35
C GLY A 143 -1.22 -0.42 -11.52
N VAL A 144 -0.90 -0.32 -10.23
CA VAL A 144 -0.79 -1.44 -9.30
C VAL A 144 -1.94 -1.42 -8.29
N ILE A 145 -2.49 -2.58 -7.98
CA ILE A 145 -3.52 -2.74 -6.94
C ILE A 145 -2.84 -3.11 -5.62
N PRO A 146 -2.83 -2.19 -4.61
CA PRO A 146 -2.29 -2.51 -3.30
C PRO A 146 -3.02 -3.68 -2.66
N LYS A 147 -2.25 -4.62 -2.11
CA LYS A 147 -2.81 -5.79 -1.43
C LYS A 147 -3.18 -5.46 0.01
N VAL A 148 -4.40 -5.83 0.40
CA VAL A 148 -4.79 -5.92 1.80
C VAL A 148 -4.46 -7.33 2.26
N ARG A 149 -3.39 -7.47 3.04
CA ARG A 149 -2.84 -8.76 3.46
C ARG A 149 -3.67 -9.40 4.58
N GLU A 150 -3.42 -10.67 4.84
CA GLU A 150 -3.99 -11.36 6.00
C GLU A 150 -3.56 -10.67 7.31
N PRO A 151 -4.46 -10.61 8.30
CA PRO A 151 -4.13 -9.99 9.58
C PRO A 151 -3.01 -10.70 10.30
N LEU A 152 -2.10 -9.93 10.86
CA LEU A 152 -1.05 -10.43 11.73
C LEU A 152 -1.38 -10.19 13.21
N LYS A 153 -0.82 -11.00 14.09
CA LYS A 153 -0.67 -10.66 15.50
C LYS A 153 0.55 -9.74 15.66
N PHE A 154 0.55 -8.94 16.71
CA PHE A 154 1.63 -7.99 16.96
C PHE A 154 3.04 -8.65 16.99
N PRO A 155 3.27 -9.82 17.63
CA PRO A 155 4.57 -10.49 17.60
C PRO A 155 5.01 -10.93 16.20
N ASP A 156 4.06 -11.38 15.36
CA ASP A 156 4.36 -11.81 14.00
C ASP A 156 4.75 -10.60 13.12
N MET A 157 4.09 -9.46 13.32
CA MET A 157 4.48 -8.18 12.71
C MET A 157 5.91 -7.78 13.13
N VAL A 158 6.22 -7.84 14.43
CA VAL A 158 7.57 -7.52 14.95
C VAL A 158 8.64 -8.33 14.22
N HIS A 159 8.43 -9.62 14.06
CA HIS A 159 9.38 -10.50 13.35
C HIS A 159 9.55 -10.09 11.87
N GLU A 160 8.46 -9.71 11.20
CA GLU A 160 8.53 -9.25 9.80
C GLU A 160 9.31 -7.92 9.68
N LEU A 161 9.18 -7.02 10.65
CA LEU A 161 9.86 -5.72 10.65
C LEU A 161 11.39 -5.85 10.70
N GLU A 162 11.93 -6.88 11.33
CA GLU A 162 13.37 -7.06 11.52
C GLU A 162 14.15 -7.23 10.20
N THR A 163 13.52 -7.80 9.17
CA THR A 163 14.23 -8.23 7.95
C THR A 163 13.70 -7.61 6.65
N ALA A 164 12.49 -7.05 6.67
CA ALA A 164 11.79 -6.72 5.44
C ALA A 164 11.95 -5.26 4.98
N TYR A 165 12.39 -4.34 5.83
CA TYR A 165 12.32 -2.90 5.59
C TYR A 165 13.68 -2.20 5.74
N ASP A 166 13.79 -1.09 5.05
CA ASP A 166 14.94 -0.17 5.12
C ASP A 166 14.67 0.93 6.17
N LEU A 167 13.39 1.22 6.45
CA LEU A 167 12.93 2.19 7.43
C LEU A 167 11.62 1.73 8.07
N VAL A 168 11.50 1.84 9.38
CA VAL A 168 10.26 1.59 10.11
C VAL A 168 9.90 2.80 10.95
N ILE A 169 8.71 3.36 10.75
CA ILE A 169 8.21 4.56 11.44
C ILE A 169 6.99 4.18 12.29
N CYS A 170 7.03 4.52 13.56
CA CYS A 170 5.93 4.33 14.50
C CYS A 170 5.50 5.69 15.07
N PRO A 171 4.46 6.32 14.51
CA PRO A 171 3.85 7.48 15.13
C PRO A 171 3.24 7.12 16.49
N TYR A 172 3.64 7.86 17.53
CA TYR A 172 3.21 7.61 18.90
C TYR A 172 2.79 8.91 19.59
N GLU A 173 1.63 8.90 20.21
CA GLU A 173 1.02 10.09 20.81
C GLU A 173 1.79 10.68 22.00
N ASN A 174 2.60 9.86 22.68
CA ASN A 174 3.41 10.28 23.83
C ASN A 174 4.87 10.62 23.44
N GLU A 175 5.21 10.59 22.14
CA GLU A 175 6.50 11.07 21.66
C GLU A 175 6.42 12.58 21.40
N GLU A 176 7.22 13.39 22.10
CA GLU A 176 7.18 14.85 22.03
C GLU A 176 8.40 15.46 21.36
N ASN A 177 9.52 14.74 21.34
CA ASN A 177 10.83 15.30 20.97
C ASN A 177 11.21 14.99 19.52
N ARG A 178 10.93 13.77 19.04
CA ARG A 178 11.35 13.33 17.72
C ARG A 178 10.24 13.48 16.71
N THR A 179 10.34 14.45 15.81
CA THR A 179 9.32 14.66 14.77
C THR A 179 9.53 13.73 13.58
N ILE A 180 8.45 13.38 12.88
CA ILE A 180 8.55 12.64 11.62
C ILE A 180 9.40 13.41 10.59
N LYS A 181 9.35 14.73 10.60
CA LYS A 181 10.15 15.59 9.73
C LYS A 181 11.66 15.41 9.96
N ASP A 182 12.10 15.40 11.22
CA ASP A 182 13.52 15.21 11.55
C ASP A 182 13.97 13.79 11.18
N CYS A 183 13.10 12.81 11.41
CA CYS A 183 13.34 11.42 10.99
C CYS A 183 13.54 11.33 9.48
N LEU A 184 12.62 11.82 8.67
CA LEU A 184 12.67 11.71 7.21
C LEU A 184 13.85 12.49 6.60
N ARG A 185 14.18 13.67 7.13
CA ARG A 185 15.38 14.42 6.72
C ARG A 185 16.68 13.69 7.03
N GLY A 186 16.75 13.02 8.19
CA GLY A 186 17.87 12.16 8.52
C GLY A 186 18.04 11.01 7.55
N VAL A 187 16.92 10.38 7.16
CA VAL A 187 16.87 9.30 6.16
C VAL A 187 17.35 9.78 4.79
N ALA A 188 16.82 10.89 4.29
CA ALA A 188 17.24 11.47 3.02
C ALA A 188 18.75 11.77 2.98
N SER A 189 19.32 12.19 4.12
CA SER A 189 20.76 12.47 4.26
C SER A 189 21.60 11.19 4.33
N SER A 190 21.05 10.07 4.81
CA SER A 190 21.78 8.79 4.96
C SER A 190 21.89 7.97 3.67
N GLY A 191 21.35 8.47 2.55
CA GLY A 191 21.43 7.80 1.26
C GLY A 191 20.36 6.72 1.01
N ILE A 192 19.38 6.58 1.87
CA ILE A 192 18.15 5.85 1.57
C ILE A 192 17.43 6.67 0.49
N LYS A 193 17.44 6.14 -0.74
CA LYS A 193 16.93 6.81 -1.96
C LYS A 193 15.64 6.16 -2.42
N ASN A 194 15.12 6.68 -3.53
CA ASN A 194 14.00 6.12 -4.28
C ASN A 194 14.07 4.60 -4.34
N GLY A 195 12.94 3.93 -4.14
CA GLY A 195 12.85 2.48 -4.08
C GLY A 195 13.00 1.88 -2.66
N ALA A 196 13.13 2.70 -1.62
CA ALA A 196 13.16 2.23 -0.23
C ALA A 196 11.87 1.50 0.16
N ARG A 197 12.02 0.47 0.99
CA ARG A 197 10.90 -0.23 1.62
C ARG A 197 10.67 0.34 3.01
N VAL A 198 9.57 1.03 3.18
CA VAL A 198 9.21 1.73 4.41
C VAL A 198 8.02 1.04 5.06
N ALA A 199 8.09 0.77 6.36
CA ALA A 199 6.93 0.36 7.15
C ALA A 199 6.43 1.53 8.00
N VAL A 200 5.11 1.70 8.06
CA VAL A 200 4.44 2.63 8.98
C VAL A 200 3.53 1.82 9.89
N ILE A 201 3.66 1.99 11.20
CA ILE A 201 2.85 1.26 12.19
C ILE A 201 1.91 2.24 12.86
N ILE A 202 0.60 2.00 12.75
CA ILE A 202 -0.43 2.85 13.36
C ILE A 202 -1.26 2.02 14.34
N GLY A 203 -1.41 2.51 15.57
CA GLY A 203 -2.23 1.89 16.60
C GLY A 203 -3.74 1.95 16.28
N PRO A 204 -4.57 1.11 16.95
CA PRO A 204 -6.02 1.24 16.94
C PRO A 204 -6.46 2.50 17.69
N GLU A 205 -7.77 2.72 17.90
CA GLU A 205 -8.27 3.89 18.63
C GLU A 205 -7.76 4.02 20.07
N GLY A 206 -7.36 2.92 20.68
CA GLY A 206 -6.77 2.92 22.04
C GLY A 206 -5.26 3.20 22.04
N GLY A 207 -4.66 3.45 20.88
CA GLY A 207 -3.21 3.63 20.74
C GLY A 207 -2.42 2.33 21.02
N PHE A 208 -1.13 2.47 21.24
CA PHE A 208 -0.24 1.38 21.63
C PHE A 208 -0.23 1.17 23.14
N SER A 209 0.01 -0.07 23.59
CA SER A 209 0.37 -0.31 24.97
C SER A 209 1.85 0.02 25.23
N GLU A 210 2.21 0.24 26.49
CA GLU A 210 3.62 0.46 26.86
C GLU A 210 4.52 -0.72 26.47
N ASN A 211 3.99 -1.95 26.62
CA ASN A 211 4.70 -3.17 26.23
C ASN A 211 4.99 -3.20 24.74
N GLU A 212 4.00 -2.85 23.90
CA GLU A 212 4.17 -2.79 22.44
C GLU A 212 5.24 -1.78 22.04
N ILE A 213 5.23 -0.58 22.64
CA ILE A 213 6.26 0.44 22.39
C ILE A 213 7.64 -0.03 22.85
N GLN A 214 7.73 -0.68 24.02
CA GLN A 214 8.99 -1.26 24.48
C GLN A 214 9.52 -2.37 23.56
N MET A 215 8.65 -3.20 23.01
CA MET A 215 9.05 -4.20 22.02
C MET A 215 9.55 -3.54 20.75
N LEU A 216 8.83 -2.58 20.18
CA LEU A 216 9.23 -1.85 18.98
C LEU A 216 10.58 -1.12 19.17
N SER A 217 10.81 -0.49 20.32
CA SER A 217 12.05 0.25 20.59
C SER A 217 13.31 -0.64 20.65
N LYS A 218 13.15 -1.95 20.83
CA LYS A 218 14.26 -2.94 20.89
C LYS A 218 14.58 -3.55 19.52
N ILE A 219 13.73 -3.37 18.53
CA ILE A 219 13.93 -3.94 17.20
C ILE A 219 15.11 -3.24 16.52
N VAL A 220 16.05 -4.04 16.04
CA VAL A 220 17.10 -3.58 15.12
C VAL A 220 16.67 -3.94 13.71
N ILE A 221 16.60 -2.94 12.82
CA ILE A 221 16.22 -3.09 11.43
C ILE A 221 17.51 -3.18 10.61
N GLY A 222 17.63 -4.13 9.70
CA GLY A 222 18.69 -4.09 8.74
C GLY A 222 19.07 -5.43 8.16
N ARG A 223 19.33 -5.40 6.86
CA ARG A 223 20.16 -6.41 6.21
C ARG A 223 21.60 -6.21 6.71
N GLU A 224 22.29 -7.29 7.01
CA GLU A 224 23.71 -7.35 7.45
C GLU A 224 24.72 -6.64 6.51
N GLN A 225 24.28 -6.01 5.43
CA GLN A 225 25.14 -5.46 4.37
C GLN A 225 25.20 -3.93 4.26
N MET A 226 24.52 -3.17 5.13
CA MET A 226 24.73 -1.71 5.18
C MET A 226 25.56 -1.32 6.40
N VAL A 227 26.76 -1.88 6.49
CA VAL A 227 27.74 -1.50 7.53
C VAL A 227 28.83 -0.66 6.91
N ALA A 228 29.02 0.47 7.59
CA ALA A 228 30.28 1.19 7.73
C ALA A 228 30.82 1.91 6.49
N ASP A 229 30.43 3.14 6.34
CA ASP A 229 31.37 4.26 6.20
C ASP A 229 30.66 5.64 6.21
N THR A 230 29.69 5.83 7.07
CA THR A 230 29.18 7.18 7.32
C THR A 230 29.01 7.41 8.82
N ASP A 231 29.61 8.46 9.35
CA ASP A 231 29.33 9.05 10.68
C ASP A 231 27.88 9.58 10.80
N ALA A 232 26.93 8.97 10.13
CA ALA A 232 25.54 9.39 10.15
C ALA A 232 24.79 8.72 11.32
N PRO A 233 24.13 9.48 12.18
CA PRO A 233 23.47 9.00 13.38
C PRO A 233 22.09 8.33 13.07
N PHE A 234 21.96 7.62 11.95
CA PHE A 234 20.74 6.90 11.65
C PHE A 234 20.82 5.51 12.30
N GLU A 235 20.23 5.38 13.48
CA GLU A 235 20.12 4.10 14.15
C GLU A 235 19.21 3.17 13.36
N ASN A 236 19.68 1.96 13.02
CA ASN A 236 18.91 0.88 12.41
C ASN A 236 17.83 0.37 13.39
N LYS A 237 16.94 1.23 13.85
CA LYS A 237 15.88 0.93 14.83
C LYS A 237 14.55 1.49 14.35
N VAL A 238 13.47 0.98 14.91
CA VAL A 238 12.15 1.59 14.71
C VAL A 238 12.18 3.04 15.17
N GLN A 239 11.76 3.92 14.28
CA GLN A 239 11.71 5.36 14.51
C GLN A 239 10.38 5.70 15.17
N ILE A 240 10.37 5.84 16.50
CA ILE A 240 9.21 6.32 17.24
C ILE A 240 9.19 7.84 17.10
N VAL A 241 8.10 8.40 16.56
CA VAL A 241 8.02 9.82 16.17
C VAL A 241 6.68 10.43 16.52
N THR A 242 6.64 11.77 16.65
CA THR A 242 5.39 12.52 16.68
C THR A 242 5.02 13.03 15.28
N LEU A 243 3.72 13.03 14.95
CA LEU A 243 3.18 13.64 13.73
C LEU A 243 2.85 15.13 13.90
N GLY A 244 3.04 15.70 15.09
CA GLY A 244 2.77 17.09 15.40
C GLY A 244 2.13 17.26 16.77
N LYS A 245 1.72 18.50 17.07
CA LYS A 245 1.22 18.90 18.39
C LYS A 245 -0.18 18.37 18.72
N THR A 246 -0.95 17.93 17.73
CA THR A 246 -2.31 17.43 17.89
C THR A 246 -2.36 15.94 17.75
N ILE A 247 -3.08 15.26 18.65
CA ILE A 247 -3.30 13.82 18.55
C ILE A 247 -4.27 13.56 17.39
N LEU A 248 -3.81 12.77 16.41
CA LEU A 248 -4.62 12.38 15.27
C LEU A 248 -5.41 11.10 15.57
N ARG A 249 -6.60 10.99 15.00
CA ARG A 249 -7.34 9.72 15.02
C ARG A 249 -6.61 8.67 14.18
N THR A 250 -6.82 7.39 14.53
CA THR A 250 -6.15 6.26 13.85
C THR A 250 -6.30 6.32 12.33
N GLU A 251 -7.49 6.65 11.82
CA GLU A 251 -7.74 6.81 10.39
C GLU A 251 -6.98 7.98 9.78
N THR A 252 -6.76 9.05 10.52
CA THR A 252 -6.04 10.24 10.06
C THR A 252 -4.53 10.05 10.12
N ALA A 253 -4.04 9.40 11.18
CA ALA A 253 -2.60 9.23 11.44
C ALA A 253 -1.90 8.47 10.30
N GLY A 254 -2.49 7.36 9.81
CA GLY A 254 -1.94 6.59 8.70
C GLY A 254 -1.84 7.39 7.40
N MET A 255 -2.90 8.15 7.07
CA MET A 255 -2.91 9.02 5.89
C MET A 255 -1.88 10.14 5.99
N ALA A 256 -1.79 10.80 7.15
CA ALA A 256 -0.85 11.89 7.39
C ALA A 256 0.61 11.41 7.31
N ALA A 257 0.93 10.29 7.96
CA ALA A 257 2.28 9.72 7.92
C ALA A 257 2.67 9.34 6.48
N LEU A 258 1.78 8.66 5.75
CA LEU A 258 2.02 8.28 4.35
C LEU A 258 2.24 9.52 3.48
N ALA A 259 1.41 10.55 3.59
CA ALA A 259 1.55 11.77 2.80
C ALA A 259 2.89 12.48 3.07
N MET A 260 3.33 12.53 4.34
CA MET A 260 4.63 13.12 4.71
C MET A 260 5.81 12.31 4.15
N ILE A 261 5.71 10.97 4.17
CA ILE A 261 6.74 10.09 3.61
C ILE A 261 6.83 10.27 2.10
N MET A 262 5.72 10.24 1.39
CA MET A 262 5.68 10.45 -0.06
C MET A 262 6.19 11.84 -0.45
N TYR A 263 5.85 12.87 0.31
CA TYR A 263 6.35 14.23 0.06
C TYR A 263 7.86 14.33 0.19
N GLU A 264 8.47 13.70 1.19
CA GLU A 264 9.91 13.86 1.46
C GLU A 264 10.79 12.90 0.66
N LEU A 265 10.28 11.70 0.30
CA LEU A 265 11.07 10.65 -0.36
C LEU A 265 10.78 10.48 -1.85
N GLU A 266 9.64 10.98 -2.37
CA GLU A 266 9.24 10.83 -3.77
C GLU A 266 9.22 12.16 -4.55
N LEU A 267 8.95 13.29 -3.91
CA LEU A 267 8.87 14.60 -4.53
C LEU A 267 10.10 15.46 -4.25
#